data_b53d5e3f001e445106812c2b8cb877c3
#
_entry.id   b53d5e3f001e445106812c2b8cb877c3
#
_cell.length_a   1.000
_cell.length_b   1.000
_cell.length_c   1.000
_cell.angle_alpha   90.00
_cell.angle_beta   90.00
_cell.angle_gamma   90.00
#
_symmetry.space_group_name_H-M   'P 1'
#
loop_
_entity.id
_entity.type
_entity.pdbx_description
1 polymer ?
#
loop_
_entity_poly.entity_id
_entity_poly.type
_entity_poly.pdbx_seq_one_letter_code
_entity_poly.pdbx_strand_id
1 'polypeptide(L)'
;VPLLATGEKLYSRVLRFFGIGESQLVTVLADVIDGQTDPTVAPYAKTGEVTLRLSTKAASQEQADQKLDQLEQVILRHETLDGQALSQLFYGYGDDNSLAKVAFELLRERGLTLTAAESLTAGMFQSTLANFSGASAVLPGGFVTYSIEEKSKMLQIPLAELQEHGVVSAHTAERMAAQARLLTGADYGVSLTGVAGPDSLEGHPAGTVFIGIAGPKGVQSIKVNIAGRSRMDVRKVAVLHAFNLVRRTVLLDENLL
;
A
#
# COMPACT_ATOMS: atom_id res chain seq x y z
N VAL A 1 23.53 37.22 6.24
CA VAL A 1 22.43 37.70 7.11
C VAL A 1 22.64 37.02 8.45
N PRO A 2 22.82 37.74 9.59
CA PRO A 2 22.95 37.07 10.88
C PRO A 2 21.61 36.40 11.21
N LEU A 3 21.68 35.09 11.43
CA LEU A 3 20.60 34.35 12.06
C LEU A 3 20.39 34.90 13.45
N LEU A 4 19.33 35.65 13.68
CA LEU A 4 18.88 35.99 15.02
C LEU A 4 18.63 34.66 15.76
N ALA A 5 19.47 34.39 16.77
CA ALA A 5 19.33 33.22 17.62
C ALA A 5 18.08 33.43 18.52
N THR A 6 16.92 33.10 18.03
CA THR A 6 15.65 33.19 18.79
C THR A 6 15.53 32.07 19.84
N GLY A 7 16.51 31.16 19.94
CA GLY A 7 16.43 29.97 20.79
C GLY A 7 15.48 28.90 20.25
N GLU A 8 14.79 29.17 19.14
CA GLU A 8 13.88 28.22 18.47
C GLU A 8 14.62 27.35 17.48
N LYS A 9 14.18 26.11 17.35
CA LYS A 9 14.64 25.13 16.35
C LYS A 9 13.50 24.78 15.41
N LEU A 10 13.86 24.35 14.20
CA LEU A 10 12.90 23.81 13.23
C LEU A 10 12.66 22.33 13.53
N TYR A 11 11.39 21.98 13.69
CA TYR A 11 10.91 20.62 13.85
C TYR A 11 10.00 20.24 12.68
N SER A 12 10.06 18.99 12.24
CA SER A 12 9.23 18.51 11.14
C SER A 12 8.68 17.13 11.41
N ARG A 13 7.47 16.88 10.92
CA ARG A 13 6.81 15.58 10.88
C ARG A 13 6.36 15.30 9.47
N VAL A 14 6.56 14.08 8.99
CA VAL A 14 6.12 13.66 7.66
C VAL A 14 4.99 12.66 7.81
N LEU A 15 3.82 12.99 7.27
CA LEU A 15 2.65 12.11 7.17
C LEU A 15 2.66 11.45 5.79
N ARG A 16 2.29 10.17 5.73
CA ARG A 16 2.29 9.38 4.50
C ARG A 16 0.89 8.89 4.18
N PHE A 17 0.49 9.09 2.91
CA PHE A 17 -0.84 8.73 2.42
C PHE A 17 -0.73 7.83 1.18
N PHE A 18 -1.65 6.86 1.10
CA PHE A 18 -1.83 6.00 -0.05
C PHE A 18 -3.28 6.02 -0.51
N GLY A 19 -3.50 6.03 -1.84
CA GLY A 19 -4.85 6.03 -2.42
C GLY A 19 -5.38 7.43 -2.76
N ILE A 20 -4.56 8.46 -2.63
CA ILE A 20 -4.88 9.84 -3.07
C ILE A 20 -3.71 10.40 -3.87
N GLY A 21 -4.02 11.16 -4.94
CA GLY A 21 -3.02 11.89 -5.72
C GLY A 21 -2.66 13.24 -5.07
N GLU A 22 -1.46 13.77 -5.38
CA GLU A 22 -1.00 15.06 -4.85
C GLU A 22 -1.99 16.20 -5.16
N SER A 23 -2.43 16.33 -6.43
CA SER A 23 -3.37 17.36 -6.84
C SER A 23 -4.69 17.30 -6.08
N GLN A 24 -5.21 16.09 -5.84
CA GLN A 24 -6.43 15.91 -5.06
C GLN A 24 -6.21 16.26 -3.60
N LEU A 25 -5.07 15.85 -3.01
CA LEU A 25 -4.74 16.16 -1.62
C LEU A 25 -4.58 17.67 -1.40
N VAL A 26 -3.91 18.38 -2.32
CA VAL A 26 -3.78 19.85 -2.29
C VAL A 26 -5.16 20.53 -2.38
N THR A 27 -6.04 20.05 -3.27
CA THR A 27 -7.40 20.59 -3.40
C THR A 27 -8.21 20.41 -2.11
N VAL A 28 -8.15 19.23 -1.50
CA VAL A 28 -8.87 18.90 -0.26
C VAL A 28 -8.37 19.72 0.94
N LEU A 29 -7.08 20.04 0.95
CA LEU A 29 -6.43 20.80 2.04
C LEU A 29 -6.18 22.27 1.67
N ALA A 30 -6.90 22.83 0.69
CA ALA A 30 -6.67 24.20 0.21
C ALA A 30 -6.81 25.24 1.32
N ASP A 31 -7.81 25.10 2.20
CA ASP A 31 -8.02 25.95 3.37
C ASP A 31 -6.85 25.92 4.36
N VAL A 32 -6.27 24.75 4.59
CA VAL A 32 -5.10 24.56 5.46
C VAL A 32 -3.83 25.12 4.83
N ILE A 33 -3.63 24.88 3.51
CA ILE A 33 -2.42 25.27 2.79
C ILE A 33 -2.41 26.79 2.55
N ASP A 34 -3.53 27.38 2.13
CA ASP A 34 -3.62 28.81 1.81
C ASP A 34 -3.61 29.67 3.09
N GLY A 35 -4.17 29.19 4.19
CA GLY A 35 -4.23 29.89 5.47
C GLY A 35 -3.04 29.63 6.40
N GLN A 36 -2.05 28.83 5.97
CA GLN A 36 -0.97 28.42 6.86
C GLN A 36 -0.04 29.55 7.28
N THR A 37 0.38 29.51 8.54
CA THR A 37 1.40 30.41 9.11
C THR A 37 2.49 29.61 9.82
N ASP A 38 2.21 29.04 10.97
CA ASP A 38 3.04 28.14 11.74
C ASP A 38 2.13 27.19 12.58
N PRO A 39 2.19 25.89 12.36
CA PRO A 39 3.04 25.12 11.43
C PRO A 39 2.69 25.28 9.95
N THR A 40 3.69 25.01 9.07
CA THR A 40 3.50 24.98 7.61
C THR A 40 3.29 23.56 7.12
N VAL A 41 2.62 23.42 5.95
CA VAL A 41 2.33 22.15 5.26
C VAL A 41 2.91 22.19 3.86
N ALA A 42 3.66 21.16 3.47
CA ALA A 42 4.19 21.01 2.12
C ALA A 42 3.91 19.58 1.59
N PRO A 43 3.16 19.43 0.48
CA PRO A 43 2.93 18.15 -0.17
C PRO A 43 4.13 17.74 -1.04
N TYR A 44 4.39 16.44 -1.15
CA TYR A 44 5.40 15.84 -2.01
C TYR A 44 4.86 14.56 -2.63
N ALA A 45 4.81 14.51 -3.97
CA ALA A 45 4.43 13.31 -4.71
C ALA A 45 5.56 12.29 -4.72
N LYS A 46 5.20 11.03 -4.59
CA LYS A 46 6.02 9.84 -4.88
C LYS A 46 5.25 8.92 -5.82
N THR A 47 5.91 7.94 -6.43
CA THR A 47 5.22 6.98 -7.30
C THR A 47 4.16 6.21 -6.51
N GLY A 48 2.88 6.54 -6.73
CA GLY A 48 1.74 5.90 -6.09
C GLY A 48 1.43 6.33 -4.65
N GLU A 49 2.20 7.26 -4.08
CA GLU A 49 2.06 7.75 -2.70
C GLU A 49 2.19 9.28 -2.64
N VAL A 50 1.65 9.87 -1.60
CA VAL A 50 1.85 11.31 -1.29
C VAL A 50 2.28 11.45 0.16
N THR A 51 3.21 12.38 0.40
CA THR A 51 3.61 12.75 1.75
C THR A 51 3.30 14.21 2.03
N LEU A 52 2.92 14.54 3.26
CA LEU A 52 2.82 15.90 3.76
C LEU A 52 3.92 16.12 4.80
N ARG A 53 4.75 17.11 4.57
CA ARG A 53 5.71 17.58 5.58
C ARG A 53 5.08 18.73 6.34
N LEU A 54 4.89 18.54 7.63
CA LEU A 54 4.49 19.58 8.58
C LEU A 54 5.77 20.13 9.21
N SER A 55 5.92 21.45 9.30
CA SER A 55 7.11 22.06 9.89
C SER A 55 6.75 23.24 10.79
N THR A 56 7.36 23.31 11.98
CA THR A 56 7.15 24.38 12.96
C THR A 56 8.45 24.81 13.62
N LYS A 57 8.47 26.08 14.06
CA LYS A 57 9.52 26.57 14.95
C LYS A 57 9.04 26.51 16.41
N ALA A 58 9.89 26.00 17.30
CA ALA A 58 9.58 25.92 18.72
C ALA A 58 10.85 25.96 19.57
N ALA A 59 10.72 26.33 20.82
CA ALA A 59 11.82 26.34 21.79
C ALA A 59 12.13 24.92 22.32
N SER A 60 11.15 23.99 22.26
CA SER A 60 11.30 22.61 22.72
C SER A 60 10.58 21.64 21.82
N GLN A 61 10.96 20.35 21.91
CA GLN A 61 10.27 19.24 21.23
C GLN A 61 8.80 19.18 21.64
N GLU A 62 8.49 19.31 22.91
CA GLU A 62 7.13 19.24 23.45
C GLU A 62 6.21 20.31 22.83
N GLN A 63 6.70 21.57 22.75
CA GLN A 63 5.95 22.64 22.08
C GLN A 63 5.75 22.37 20.59
N ALA A 64 6.78 21.82 19.93
CA ALA A 64 6.68 21.44 18.53
C ALA A 64 5.62 20.33 18.33
N ASP A 65 5.67 19.29 19.16
CA ASP A 65 4.73 18.17 19.08
C ASP A 65 3.28 18.63 19.29
N GLN A 66 3.02 19.50 20.26
CA GLN A 66 1.67 20.07 20.48
C GLN A 66 1.14 20.80 19.24
N LYS A 67 1.95 21.64 18.60
CA LYS A 67 1.56 22.35 17.37
C LYS A 67 1.34 21.40 16.21
N LEU A 68 2.24 20.42 16.02
CA LEU A 68 2.16 19.44 14.94
C LEU A 68 0.96 18.51 15.13
N ASP A 69 0.65 18.08 16.37
CA ASP A 69 -0.51 17.24 16.68
C ASP A 69 -1.82 17.96 16.36
N GLN A 70 -1.94 19.24 16.69
CA GLN A 70 -3.12 20.02 16.36
C GLN A 70 -3.37 20.11 14.86
N LEU A 71 -2.31 20.42 14.08
CA LEU A 71 -2.40 20.51 12.64
C LEU A 71 -2.70 19.14 12.00
N GLU A 72 -2.05 18.09 12.47
CA GLU A 72 -2.29 16.71 12.00
C GLU A 72 -3.75 16.29 12.21
N GLN A 73 -4.32 16.56 13.38
CA GLN A 73 -5.73 16.28 13.66
C GLN A 73 -6.68 17.02 12.72
N VAL A 74 -6.38 18.27 12.38
CA VAL A 74 -7.15 19.03 11.39
C VAL A 74 -7.05 18.34 10.03
N ILE A 75 -5.84 18.04 9.56
CA ILE A 75 -5.61 17.39 8.26
C ILE A 75 -6.35 16.05 8.17
N LEU A 76 -6.22 15.18 9.18
CA LEU A 76 -6.77 13.83 9.15
C LEU A 76 -8.30 13.77 9.20
N ARG A 77 -8.97 14.88 9.59
CA ARG A 77 -10.44 15.01 9.57
C ARG A 77 -10.98 15.41 8.19
N HIS A 78 -10.16 15.96 7.31
CA HIS A 78 -10.61 16.28 5.96
C HIS A 78 -11.02 15.02 5.20
N GLU A 79 -11.93 15.21 4.26
CA GLU A 79 -12.45 14.13 3.42
C GLU A 79 -12.01 14.35 1.97
N THR A 80 -11.79 13.28 1.25
CA THR A 80 -11.58 13.31 -0.20
C THR A 80 -12.84 13.77 -0.92
N LEU A 81 -12.77 14.07 -2.20
CA LEU A 81 -13.92 14.52 -3.00
C LEU A 81 -15.06 13.49 -3.06
N ASP A 82 -14.77 12.23 -2.81
CA ASP A 82 -15.71 11.10 -2.73
C ASP A 82 -16.10 10.73 -1.28
N GLY A 83 -15.77 11.58 -0.30
CA GLY A 83 -16.22 11.47 1.09
C GLY A 83 -15.41 10.50 1.97
N GLN A 84 -14.21 10.08 1.53
CA GLN A 84 -13.34 9.24 2.35
C GLN A 84 -12.47 10.10 3.25
N ALA A 85 -12.47 9.87 4.56
CA ALA A 85 -11.62 10.60 5.49
C ALA A 85 -10.12 10.36 5.22
N LEU A 86 -9.30 11.41 5.29
CA LEU A 86 -7.84 11.30 5.08
C LEU A 86 -7.18 10.40 6.12
N SER A 87 -7.75 10.27 7.33
CA SER A 87 -7.29 9.30 8.33
C SER A 87 -7.31 7.85 7.86
N GLN A 88 -8.21 7.49 6.94
CA GLN A 88 -8.28 6.13 6.37
C GLN A 88 -7.21 5.88 5.30
N LEU A 89 -6.69 6.95 4.69
CA LEU A 89 -5.64 6.91 3.68
C LEU A 89 -4.24 7.07 4.30
N PHE A 90 -4.17 7.60 5.50
CA PHE A 90 -2.95 7.73 6.28
C PHE A 90 -2.43 6.34 6.69
N TYR A 91 -1.14 6.10 6.50
CA TYR A 91 -0.57 4.79 6.82
C TYR A 91 0.69 4.85 7.70
N GLY A 92 1.24 6.02 7.97
CA GLY A 92 2.42 6.12 8.83
C GLY A 92 3.20 7.43 8.70
N TYR A 93 4.30 7.51 9.42
CA TYR A 93 5.16 8.68 9.52
C TYR A 93 6.56 8.44 8.96
N GLY A 94 7.25 9.53 8.67
CA GLY A 94 8.68 9.57 8.39
C GLY A 94 9.05 9.50 6.91
N ASP A 95 10.24 10.05 6.59
CA ASP A 95 10.77 10.10 5.21
C ASP A 95 11.20 8.72 4.70
N ASP A 96 11.79 7.90 5.58
CA ASP A 96 12.37 6.59 5.26
C ASP A 96 11.39 5.44 5.45
N ASN A 97 10.10 5.74 5.58
CA ASN A 97 9.05 4.74 5.72
C ASN A 97 8.42 4.41 4.36
N SER A 98 7.72 3.29 4.30
CA SER A 98 6.98 2.83 3.12
C SER A 98 5.82 1.91 3.51
N LEU A 99 4.83 1.75 2.62
CA LEU A 99 3.75 0.77 2.81
C LEU A 99 4.27 -0.65 3.04
N ALA A 100 5.31 -1.04 2.30
CA ALA A 100 5.94 -2.34 2.45
C ALA A 100 6.54 -2.52 3.84
N LYS A 101 7.25 -1.49 4.35
CA LYS A 101 7.84 -1.51 5.69
C LYS A 101 6.77 -1.58 6.77
N VAL A 102 5.72 -0.77 6.66
CA VAL A 102 4.61 -0.76 7.63
C VAL A 102 3.89 -2.11 7.65
N ALA A 103 3.60 -2.68 6.49
CA ALA A 103 2.98 -4.01 6.42
C ALA A 103 3.90 -5.12 6.97
N PHE A 104 5.19 -5.06 6.67
CA PHE A 104 6.19 -5.99 7.17
C PHE A 104 6.30 -5.94 8.70
N GLU A 105 6.44 -4.74 9.27
CA GLU A 105 6.56 -4.56 10.73
C GLU A 105 5.29 -4.99 11.45
N LEU A 106 4.11 -4.66 10.90
CA LEU A 106 2.82 -5.10 11.40
C LEU A 106 2.74 -6.64 11.54
N LEU A 107 3.14 -7.36 10.50
CA LEU A 107 3.16 -8.82 10.50
C LEU A 107 4.20 -9.38 11.47
N ARG A 108 5.42 -8.83 11.45
CA ARG A 108 6.53 -9.28 12.29
C ARG A 108 6.22 -9.12 13.78
N GLU A 109 5.67 -7.98 14.19
CA GLU A 109 5.32 -7.70 15.59
C GLU A 109 4.24 -8.64 16.12
N ARG A 110 3.39 -9.18 15.24
CA ARG A 110 2.32 -10.12 15.57
C ARG A 110 2.71 -11.58 15.39
N GLY A 111 3.92 -11.84 14.92
CA GLY A 111 4.37 -13.19 14.61
C GLY A 111 3.60 -13.85 13.47
N LEU A 112 3.04 -13.05 12.55
CA LEU A 112 2.24 -13.50 11.42
C LEU A 112 3.09 -13.69 10.17
N THR A 113 2.77 -14.72 9.39
CA THR A 113 3.43 -15.08 8.15
C THR A 113 2.58 -14.71 6.94
N LEU A 114 3.25 -14.31 5.85
CA LEU A 114 2.64 -13.90 4.58
C LEU A 114 3.32 -14.59 3.41
N THR A 115 2.54 -15.23 2.57
CA THR A 115 2.98 -15.78 1.28
C THR A 115 2.38 -15.00 0.12
N ALA A 116 2.92 -15.17 -1.08
CA ALA A 116 2.38 -14.56 -2.28
C ALA A 116 2.34 -15.51 -3.48
N ALA A 117 1.34 -15.31 -4.36
CA ALA A 117 1.29 -15.87 -5.71
C ALA A 117 1.29 -14.72 -6.73
N GLU A 118 2.40 -14.56 -7.41
CA GLU A 118 2.65 -13.43 -8.31
C GLU A 118 2.59 -13.83 -9.78
N SER A 119 1.80 -13.11 -10.57
CA SER A 119 1.78 -13.20 -12.03
C SER A 119 2.48 -11.99 -12.63
N LEU A 120 1.78 -10.87 -12.88
CA LEU A 120 2.35 -9.70 -13.56
C LEU A 120 3.53 -9.06 -12.80
N THR A 121 3.62 -9.23 -11.53
CA THR A 121 4.69 -8.65 -10.68
C THR A 121 5.95 -9.51 -10.63
N ALA A 122 5.84 -10.79 -10.99
CA ALA A 122 6.96 -11.73 -11.21
C ALA A 122 8.01 -11.73 -10.07
N GLY A 123 7.55 -11.82 -8.82
CA GLY A 123 8.41 -11.86 -7.63
C GLY A 123 8.71 -10.49 -7.00
N MET A 124 8.22 -9.38 -7.57
CA MET A 124 8.50 -8.03 -7.05
C MET A 124 7.94 -7.81 -5.64
N PHE A 125 6.75 -8.32 -5.33
CA PHE A 125 6.15 -8.22 -4.00
C PHE A 125 7.01 -8.94 -2.96
N GLN A 126 7.36 -10.19 -3.21
CA GLN A 126 8.18 -11.01 -2.32
C GLN A 126 9.61 -10.46 -2.19
N SER A 127 10.20 -10.04 -3.30
CA SER A 127 11.52 -9.38 -3.33
C SER A 127 11.53 -8.09 -2.49
N THR A 128 10.43 -7.33 -2.48
CA THR A 128 10.30 -6.13 -1.65
C THR A 128 10.28 -6.47 -0.16
N LEU A 129 9.58 -7.52 0.25
CA LEU A 129 9.59 -8.02 1.63
C LEU A 129 11.00 -8.50 2.05
N ALA A 130 11.70 -9.17 1.17
CA ALA A 130 13.04 -9.70 1.43
C ALA A 130 14.11 -8.62 1.69
N ASN A 131 13.84 -7.35 1.36
CA ASN A 131 14.74 -6.23 1.67
C ASN A 131 14.78 -5.87 3.17
N PHE A 132 13.81 -6.33 3.97
CA PHE A 132 13.77 -6.03 5.40
C PHE A 132 14.50 -7.08 6.22
N SER A 133 15.30 -6.61 7.18
CA SER A 133 15.97 -7.51 8.12
C SER A 133 14.95 -8.33 8.93
N GLY A 134 15.14 -9.63 9.00
CA GLY A 134 14.20 -10.55 9.63
C GLY A 134 13.05 -11.01 8.71
N ALA A 135 13.16 -10.80 7.40
CA ALA A 135 12.13 -11.22 6.43
C ALA A 135 11.76 -12.71 6.52
N SER A 136 12.70 -13.58 6.91
CA SER A 136 12.46 -15.03 7.08
C SER A 136 11.43 -15.37 8.16
N ALA A 137 11.18 -14.46 9.10
CA ALA A 137 10.14 -14.63 10.12
C ALA A 137 8.73 -14.33 9.58
N VAL A 138 8.63 -13.57 8.47
CA VAL A 138 7.36 -13.15 7.86
C VAL A 138 7.08 -13.88 6.56
N LEU A 139 8.10 -14.08 5.72
CA LEU A 139 7.98 -14.68 4.39
C LEU A 139 8.54 -16.12 4.38
N PRO A 140 7.70 -17.15 4.50
CA PRO A 140 8.15 -18.56 4.42
C PRO A 140 8.54 -18.97 2.99
N GLY A 141 8.06 -18.22 1.98
CA GLY A 141 8.24 -18.48 0.56
C GLY A 141 6.98 -18.09 -0.21
N GLY A 142 6.94 -18.43 -1.50
CA GLY A 142 5.78 -18.17 -2.35
C GLY A 142 6.01 -18.59 -3.81
N PHE A 143 5.15 -18.10 -4.70
CA PHE A 143 5.03 -18.61 -6.05
C PHE A 143 5.13 -17.47 -7.08
N VAL A 144 5.84 -17.74 -8.17
CA VAL A 144 5.80 -16.92 -9.39
C VAL A 144 5.14 -17.77 -10.47
N THR A 145 3.87 -17.49 -10.76
CA THR A 145 3.02 -18.29 -11.67
C THR A 145 2.60 -17.43 -12.85
N TYR A 146 3.52 -17.26 -13.82
CA TYR A 146 3.33 -16.29 -14.90
C TYR A 146 2.35 -16.78 -15.97
N SER A 147 2.45 -18.05 -16.38
CA SER A 147 1.53 -18.66 -17.34
C SER A 147 0.31 -19.31 -16.65
N ILE A 148 -0.71 -19.62 -17.43
CA ILE A 148 -1.90 -20.33 -16.94
C ILE A 148 -1.55 -21.76 -16.49
N GLU A 149 -0.64 -22.43 -17.21
CA GLU A 149 -0.17 -23.77 -16.88
C GLU A 149 0.55 -23.79 -15.54
N GLU A 150 1.43 -22.82 -15.29
CA GLU A 150 2.14 -22.73 -14.01
C GLU A 150 1.20 -22.31 -12.86
N LYS A 151 0.18 -21.48 -13.13
CA LYS A 151 -0.88 -21.23 -12.13
C LYS A 151 -1.57 -22.54 -11.74
N SER A 152 -1.94 -23.34 -12.72
CA SER A 152 -2.58 -24.64 -12.48
C SER A 152 -1.66 -25.59 -11.72
N LYS A 153 -0.46 -25.79 -12.23
CA LYS A 153 0.49 -26.78 -11.71
C LYS A 153 0.99 -26.43 -10.31
N MET A 154 1.49 -25.21 -10.10
CA MET A 154 2.14 -24.80 -8.85
C MET A 154 1.12 -24.52 -7.74
N LEU A 155 -0.03 -23.94 -8.08
CA LEU A 155 -1.06 -23.60 -7.11
C LEU A 155 -2.17 -24.66 -6.98
N GLN A 156 -2.07 -25.74 -7.75
CA GLN A 156 -3.07 -26.84 -7.76
C GLN A 156 -4.50 -26.34 -8.04
N ILE A 157 -4.63 -25.33 -8.93
CA ILE A 157 -5.91 -24.85 -9.41
C ILE A 157 -6.23 -25.60 -10.70
N PRO A 158 -7.43 -26.21 -10.86
CA PRO A 158 -7.78 -26.90 -12.09
C PRO A 158 -7.64 -25.98 -13.32
N LEU A 159 -6.99 -26.46 -14.38
CA LEU A 159 -6.78 -25.67 -15.60
C LEU A 159 -8.13 -25.22 -16.20
N ALA A 160 -9.13 -26.10 -16.17
CA ALA A 160 -10.48 -25.80 -16.65
C ALA A 160 -11.13 -24.63 -15.88
N GLU A 161 -10.91 -24.54 -14.57
CA GLU A 161 -11.39 -23.45 -13.74
C GLU A 161 -10.75 -22.10 -14.16
N LEU A 162 -9.43 -22.11 -14.40
CA LEU A 162 -8.72 -20.92 -14.87
C LEU A 162 -9.15 -20.49 -16.28
N GLN A 163 -9.46 -21.45 -17.16
CA GLN A 163 -9.95 -21.18 -18.52
C GLN A 163 -11.39 -20.63 -18.49
N GLU A 164 -12.24 -21.14 -17.61
CA GLU A 164 -13.62 -20.69 -17.46
C GLU A 164 -13.72 -19.26 -16.92
N HIS A 165 -12.94 -18.92 -15.87
CA HIS A 165 -13.01 -17.63 -15.21
C HIS A 165 -12.03 -16.59 -15.76
N GLY A 166 -11.09 -16.98 -16.61
CA GLY A 166 -9.99 -16.15 -17.08
C GLY A 166 -8.89 -15.97 -16.05
N VAL A 167 -7.64 -15.73 -16.52
CA VAL A 167 -6.49 -15.53 -15.64
C VAL A 167 -6.44 -14.11 -15.05
N VAL A 168 -7.19 -13.16 -15.63
CA VAL A 168 -7.33 -11.77 -15.15
C VAL A 168 -8.73 -11.57 -14.60
N SER A 169 -8.99 -12.07 -13.40
CA SER A 169 -10.32 -12.00 -12.78
C SER A 169 -10.22 -11.98 -11.24
N ALA A 170 -11.31 -11.54 -10.60
CA ALA A 170 -11.48 -11.61 -9.15
C ALA A 170 -11.37 -13.06 -8.65
N HIS A 171 -12.08 -13.97 -9.32
CA HIS A 171 -12.07 -15.40 -9.01
C HIS A 171 -10.66 -15.98 -9.01
N THR A 172 -9.89 -15.75 -10.08
CA THR A 172 -8.52 -16.26 -10.18
C THR A 172 -7.61 -15.64 -9.12
N ALA A 173 -7.74 -14.33 -8.83
CA ALA A 173 -6.97 -13.70 -7.75
C ALA A 173 -7.27 -14.34 -6.39
N GLU A 174 -8.54 -14.56 -6.06
CA GLU A 174 -8.95 -15.21 -4.82
C GLU A 174 -8.44 -16.65 -4.71
N ARG A 175 -8.56 -17.43 -5.79
CA ARG A 175 -8.04 -18.80 -5.85
C ARG A 175 -6.53 -18.86 -5.68
N MET A 176 -5.78 -17.96 -6.35
CA MET A 176 -4.33 -17.88 -6.22
C MET A 176 -3.91 -17.56 -4.78
N ALA A 177 -4.56 -16.59 -4.13
CA ALA A 177 -4.27 -16.21 -2.75
C ALA A 177 -4.56 -17.35 -1.76
N ALA A 178 -5.74 -17.99 -1.89
CA ALA A 178 -6.16 -19.11 -1.06
C ALA A 178 -5.23 -20.31 -1.18
N GLN A 179 -4.87 -20.69 -2.41
CA GLN A 179 -3.99 -21.82 -2.65
C GLN A 179 -2.55 -21.56 -2.21
N ALA A 180 -2.02 -20.36 -2.44
CA ALA A 180 -0.70 -20.01 -1.93
C ALA A 180 -0.65 -20.12 -0.39
N ARG A 181 -1.67 -19.59 0.30
CA ARG A 181 -1.80 -19.71 1.75
C ARG A 181 -1.86 -21.17 2.21
N LEU A 182 -2.70 -21.98 1.57
CA LEU A 182 -2.87 -23.39 1.91
C LEU A 182 -1.57 -24.18 1.73
N LEU A 183 -0.90 -24.01 0.60
CA LEU A 183 0.30 -24.78 0.24
C LEU A 183 1.52 -24.43 1.09
N THR A 184 1.62 -23.20 1.55
CA THR A 184 2.73 -22.75 2.41
C THR A 184 2.44 -22.86 3.89
N GLY A 185 1.18 -22.97 4.29
CA GLY A 185 0.75 -22.90 5.69
C GLY A 185 0.88 -21.52 6.32
N ALA A 186 1.04 -20.46 5.51
CA ALA A 186 1.14 -19.09 5.99
C ALA A 186 -0.21 -18.59 6.58
N ASP A 187 -0.14 -17.61 7.49
CA ASP A 187 -1.34 -17.00 8.09
C ASP A 187 -2.13 -16.21 7.07
N TYR A 188 -1.43 -15.53 6.14
CA TYR A 188 -2.03 -14.79 5.03
C TYR A 188 -1.39 -15.19 3.70
N GLY A 189 -2.22 -15.20 2.66
CA GLY A 189 -1.78 -15.36 1.26
C GLY A 189 -2.27 -14.18 0.43
N VAL A 190 -1.38 -13.56 -0.36
CA VAL A 190 -1.73 -12.49 -1.30
C VAL A 190 -1.49 -12.96 -2.72
N SER A 191 -2.26 -12.46 -3.67
CA SER A 191 -2.05 -12.74 -5.09
C SER A 191 -2.13 -11.48 -5.93
N LEU A 192 -1.40 -11.45 -7.05
CA LEU A 192 -1.42 -10.35 -8.01
C LEU A 192 -1.52 -10.92 -9.42
N THR A 193 -2.67 -10.74 -10.05
CA THR A 193 -2.89 -11.10 -11.47
C THR A 193 -3.44 -9.91 -12.23
N GLY A 194 -3.07 -9.74 -13.51
CA GLY A 194 -3.51 -8.57 -14.27
C GLY A 194 -2.70 -8.31 -15.52
N VAL A 195 -3.01 -7.19 -16.15
CA VAL A 195 -2.46 -6.75 -17.43
C VAL A 195 -1.47 -5.59 -17.21
N ALA A 196 -0.18 -5.89 -17.24
CA ALA A 196 0.85 -4.86 -17.09
C ALA A 196 0.99 -3.96 -18.34
N GLY A 197 0.51 -4.43 -19.49
CA GLY A 197 0.57 -3.71 -20.77
C GLY A 197 1.86 -3.97 -21.56
N PRO A 198 2.02 -3.35 -22.76
CA PRO A 198 1.11 -2.35 -23.34
C PRO A 198 -0.21 -2.92 -23.89
N ASP A 199 -0.23 -4.20 -24.28
CA ASP A 199 -1.40 -4.83 -24.88
C ASP A 199 -2.47 -5.19 -23.86
N SER A 200 -3.71 -5.35 -24.33
CA SER A 200 -4.81 -5.89 -23.55
C SER A 200 -4.71 -7.43 -23.45
N LEU A 201 -5.35 -8.00 -22.44
CA LEU A 201 -5.46 -9.45 -22.24
C LEU A 201 -6.88 -9.79 -21.75
N GLU A 202 -7.51 -10.82 -22.34
CA GLU A 202 -8.86 -11.29 -21.97
C GLU A 202 -9.91 -10.16 -21.94
N GLY A 203 -9.80 -9.17 -22.85
CA GLY A 203 -10.70 -8.02 -22.90
C GLY A 203 -10.41 -6.94 -21.85
N HIS A 204 -9.41 -7.12 -21.00
CA HIS A 204 -8.99 -6.12 -20.03
C HIS A 204 -7.90 -5.22 -20.60
N PRO A 205 -8.02 -3.89 -20.48
CA PRO A 205 -6.97 -2.96 -20.90
C PRO A 205 -5.75 -3.04 -19.99
N ALA A 206 -4.60 -2.55 -20.51
CA ALA A 206 -3.39 -2.37 -19.71
C ALA A 206 -3.67 -1.56 -18.43
N GLY A 207 -3.11 -2.00 -17.31
CA GLY A 207 -3.33 -1.41 -16.00
C GLY A 207 -4.45 -2.04 -15.18
N THR A 208 -5.24 -2.97 -15.75
CA THR A 208 -6.23 -3.75 -14.99
C THR A 208 -5.51 -4.79 -14.13
N VAL A 209 -5.64 -4.72 -12.82
CA VAL A 209 -5.04 -5.66 -11.86
C VAL A 209 -6.08 -6.13 -10.86
N PHE A 210 -6.10 -7.42 -10.58
CA PHE A 210 -6.83 -8.01 -9.45
C PHE A 210 -5.82 -8.49 -8.41
N ILE A 211 -6.09 -8.12 -7.15
CA ILE A 211 -5.27 -8.48 -5.99
C ILE A 211 -6.15 -9.25 -5.03
N GLY A 212 -5.82 -10.51 -4.79
CA GLY A 212 -6.51 -11.37 -3.83
C GLY A 212 -5.79 -11.39 -2.50
N ILE A 213 -6.55 -11.57 -1.42
CA ILE A 213 -6.01 -11.86 -0.10
C ILE A 213 -6.83 -12.94 0.58
N ALA A 214 -6.14 -13.91 1.17
CA ALA A 214 -6.71 -14.98 1.98
C ALA A 214 -6.15 -14.88 3.40
N GLY A 215 -7.02 -14.91 4.39
CA GLY A 215 -6.66 -14.83 5.80
C GLY A 215 -7.57 -15.67 6.68
N PRO A 216 -7.48 -15.55 8.01
CA PRO A 216 -8.30 -16.33 8.94
C PRO A 216 -9.80 -16.09 8.79
N LYS A 217 -10.23 -14.89 8.40
CA LYS A 217 -11.64 -14.50 8.24
C LYS A 217 -12.21 -14.77 6.84
N GLY A 218 -11.40 -15.30 5.92
CA GLY A 218 -11.86 -15.66 4.57
C GLY A 218 -10.96 -15.17 3.45
N VAL A 219 -11.53 -15.11 2.26
CA VAL A 219 -10.85 -14.71 1.01
C VAL A 219 -11.63 -13.58 0.37
N GLN A 220 -10.92 -12.59 -0.14
CA GLN A 220 -11.49 -11.46 -0.88
C GLN A 220 -10.52 -10.96 -1.93
N SER A 221 -11.00 -10.15 -2.85
CA SER A 221 -10.16 -9.48 -3.84
C SER A 221 -10.57 -8.03 -4.06
N ILE A 222 -9.64 -7.25 -4.57
CA ILE A 222 -9.88 -5.91 -5.08
C ILE A 222 -9.48 -5.83 -6.55
N LYS A 223 -10.21 -5.04 -7.32
CA LYS A 223 -9.83 -4.63 -8.67
C LYS A 223 -9.24 -3.23 -8.61
N VAL A 224 -8.06 -3.04 -9.18
CA VAL A 224 -7.43 -1.72 -9.32
C VAL A 224 -7.21 -1.42 -10.80
N ASN A 225 -7.36 -0.16 -11.17
CA ASN A 225 -7.12 0.31 -12.52
C ASN A 225 -5.96 1.31 -12.51
N ILE A 226 -4.82 0.89 -13.07
CA ILE A 226 -3.56 1.64 -13.10
C ILE A 226 -3.32 2.12 -14.55
N ALA A 227 -4.32 2.78 -15.13
CA ALA A 227 -4.26 3.23 -16.52
C ALA A 227 -3.22 4.34 -16.76
N GLY A 228 -2.76 4.44 -18.00
CA GLY A 228 -1.88 5.54 -18.45
C GLY A 228 -0.45 5.51 -17.91
N ARG A 229 -0.01 4.37 -17.34
CA ARG A 229 1.33 4.19 -16.78
C ARG A 229 2.17 3.20 -17.60
N SER A 230 3.49 3.30 -17.47
CA SER A 230 4.40 2.31 -18.04
C SER A 230 4.18 0.93 -17.43
N ARG A 231 4.53 -0.13 -18.16
CA ARG A 231 4.51 -1.51 -17.67
C ARG A 231 5.20 -1.67 -16.30
N MET A 232 6.33 -1.01 -16.11
CA MET A 232 7.07 -1.07 -14.85
C MET A 232 6.29 -0.38 -13.72
N ASP A 233 5.68 0.77 -14.00
CA ASP A 233 4.92 1.50 -12.99
C ASP A 233 3.61 0.80 -12.63
N VAL A 234 2.94 0.14 -13.59
CA VAL A 234 1.78 -0.74 -13.30
C VAL A 234 2.17 -1.80 -12.27
N ARG A 235 3.30 -2.49 -12.48
CA ARG A 235 3.79 -3.52 -11.56
C ARG A 235 4.14 -2.96 -10.18
N LYS A 236 4.83 -1.81 -10.12
CA LYS A 236 5.20 -1.15 -8.85
C LYS A 236 3.96 -0.70 -8.07
N VAL A 237 3.01 -0.07 -8.74
CA VAL A 237 1.79 0.42 -8.10
C VAL A 237 0.89 -0.75 -7.65
N ALA A 238 0.83 -1.84 -8.44
CA ALA A 238 0.14 -3.06 -8.02
C ALA A 238 0.71 -3.63 -6.70
N VAL A 239 2.04 -3.64 -6.56
CA VAL A 239 2.72 -4.06 -5.32
C VAL A 239 2.34 -3.16 -4.13
N LEU A 240 2.26 -1.84 -4.33
CA LEU A 240 1.81 -0.91 -3.27
C LEU A 240 0.36 -1.20 -2.85
N HIS A 241 -0.55 -1.42 -3.79
CA HIS A 241 -1.93 -1.81 -3.49
C HIS A 241 -1.99 -3.12 -2.71
N ALA A 242 -1.15 -4.11 -3.04
CA ALA A 242 -1.08 -5.37 -2.32
C ALA A 242 -0.61 -5.19 -0.87
N PHE A 243 0.43 -4.38 -0.62
CA PHE A 243 0.86 -4.07 0.76
C PHE A 243 -0.21 -3.32 1.55
N ASN A 244 -0.91 -2.37 0.93
CA ASN A 244 -2.01 -1.68 1.59
C ASN A 244 -3.17 -2.64 1.92
N LEU A 245 -3.50 -3.55 1.01
CA LEU A 245 -4.54 -4.57 1.23
C LEU A 245 -4.16 -5.49 2.40
N VAL A 246 -2.92 -6.00 2.43
CA VAL A 246 -2.40 -6.81 3.54
C VAL A 246 -2.51 -6.06 4.86
N ARG A 247 -1.98 -4.83 4.93
CA ARG A 247 -2.03 -4.00 6.13
C ARG A 247 -3.47 -3.80 6.64
N ARG A 248 -4.38 -3.42 5.76
CA ARG A 248 -5.78 -3.17 6.12
C ARG A 248 -6.49 -4.44 6.56
N THR A 249 -6.25 -5.56 5.88
CA THR A 249 -6.88 -6.83 6.23
C THR A 249 -6.44 -7.31 7.61
N VAL A 250 -5.13 -7.25 7.91
CA VAL A 250 -4.62 -7.63 9.23
C VAL A 250 -5.22 -6.77 10.33
N LEU A 251 -5.29 -5.44 10.14
CA LEU A 251 -5.87 -4.53 11.12
C LEU A 251 -7.39 -4.75 11.30
N LEU A 252 -8.13 -5.02 10.22
CA LEU A 252 -9.56 -5.35 10.27
C LEU A 252 -9.81 -6.69 10.98
N ASP A 253 -8.95 -7.68 10.75
CA ASP A 253 -9.05 -8.97 11.41
C ASP A 253 -8.87 -8.87 12.92
N GLU A 254 -8.12 -7.88 13.38
CA GLU A 254 -7.90 -7.56 14.79
C GLU A 254 -8.88 -6.50 15.35
N ASN A 255 -9.84 -6.00 14.56
CA ASN A 255 -10.78 -4.94 14.89
C ASN A 255 -10.09 -3.60 15.27
N LEU A 256 -9.00 -3.25 14.57
CA LEU A 256 -8.20 -2.04 14.79
C LEU A 256 -8.41 -0.96 13.73
N LEU A 257 -9.37 -1.12 12.82
CA LEU A 257 -9.81 -0.16 11.82
C LEU A 257 -11.30 0.15 11.96
#